data_6fa4b32f44d152a70a01a3c630941063
#
_entry.id   6fa4b32f44d152a70a01a3c630941063
#
_cell.length_a   1.000
_cell.length_b   1.000
_cell.length_c   1.000
_cell.angle_alpha   90.00
_cell.angle_beta   90.00
_cell.angle_gamma   90.00
#
_symmetry.space_group_name_H-M   'P 1'
#
loop_
_entity.id
_entity.type
_entity.pdbx_description
1 polymer ?
#
loop_
_entity_poly.entity_id
_entity_poly.type
_entity_poly.pdbx_seq_one_letter_code
_entity_poly.pdbx_strand_id
1 'polypeptide(L)'
;MFIARQGDLIIQSADTRAELEEKIKLCPNCTIEETDINYQNVCGEFVTPEVATQKEKERVAMLRMTPRDFLLACTQQLGIEWSAIKALMDTNPQVAIELQFCNFVYRGNPLLDELCGNFNVTSSQLDEIFKKANKEKEVK
;
A
#
# COMPACT_ATOMS: atom_id res chain seq x y z
N MET A 1 8.86 13.86 20.73
CA MET A 1 7.98 12.70 20.93
C MET A 1 8.51 11.83 22.05
N PHE A 2 7.61 11.27 22.85
CA PHE A 2 7.95 10.36 23.94
C PHE A 2 7.41 8.98 23.63
N ILE A 3 8.20 7.95 23.93
CA ILE A 3 7.80 6.56 23.75
C ILE A 3 7.92 5.80 25.07
N ALA A 4 7.05 4.83 25.25
CA ALA A 4 7.10 3.90 26.38
C ALA A 4 7.59 2.55 25.89
N ARG A 5 8.61 2.02 26.54
CA ARG A 5 9.19 0.70 26.21
C ARG A 5 8.96 -0.28 27.35
N GLN A 6 8.69 -1.51 26.96
CA GLN A 6 8.71 -2.66 27.85
C GLN A 6 9.76 -3.63 27.29
N GLY A 7 10.95 -3.64 27.88
CA GLY A 7 12.10 -4.27 27.26
C GLY A 7 12.50 -3.56 25.98
N ASP A 8 12.61 -4.29 24.87
CA ASP A 8 12.93 -3.74 23.56
C ASP A 8 11.70 -3.32 22.76
N LEU A 9 10.51 -3.57 23.28
CA LEU A 9 9.27 -3.31 22.58
C LEU A 9 8.71 -1.94 22.92
N ILE A 10 8.39 -1.15 21.89
CA ILE A 10 7.67 0.11 22.05
C ILE A 10 6.18 -0.22 22.15
N ILE A 11 5.55 0.15 23.24
CA ILE A 11 4.15 -0.17 23.50
C ILE A 11 3.22 1.01 23.34
N GLN A 12 3.72 2.24 23.46
CA GLN A 12 2.91 3.45 23.33
C GLN A 12 3.78 4.65 22.95
N SER A 13 3.15 5.70 22.45
CA SER A 13 3.82 6.97 22.12
C SER A 13 2.88 8.14 22.39
N ALA A 14 3.45 9.31 22.61
CA ALA A 14 2.71 10.55 22.77
C ALA A 14 3.59 11.75 22.48
N ASP A 15 2.99 12.91 22.22
CA ASP A 15 3.73 14.14 21.96
C ASP A 15 4.31 14.74 23.26
N THR A 16 3.65 14.53 24.37
CA THR A 16 4.12 14.99 25.68
C THR A 16 4.29 13.83 26.65
N ARG A 17 5.19 14.02 27.62
CA ARG A 17 5.43 13.03 28.66
C ARG A 17 4.17 12.79 29.50
N ALA A 18 3.43 13.84 29.81
CA ALA A 18 2.20 13.74 30.62
C ALA A 18 1.14 12.88 29.93
N GLU A 19 0.95 13.03 28.63
CA GLU A 19 0.04 12.20 27.84
C GLU A 19 0.47 10.73 27.85
N LEU A 20 1.78 10.48 27.74
CA LEU A 20 2.29 9.13 27.74
C LEU A 20 2.14 8.46 29.09
N GLU A 21 2.39 9.18 30.16
CA GLU A 21 2.20 8.67 31.51
C GLU A 21 0.75 8.25 31.76
N GLU A 22 -0.20 9.01 31.26
CA GLU A 22 -1.61 8.65 31.37
C GLU A 22 -1.95 7.39 30.55
N LYS A 23 -1.39 7.27 29.34
CA LYS A 23 -1.61 6.10 28.47
C LYS A 23 -1.07 4.81 29.06
N ILE A 24 0.04 4.88 29.81
CA ILE A 24 0.70 3.69 30.36
C ILE A 24 0.43 3.48 31.85
N LYS A 25 -0.55 4.17 32.39
CA LYS A 25 -0.89 4.14 33.82
C LYS A 25 -1.08 2.73 34.37
N LEU A 26 -1.59 1.80 33.57
CA LEU A 26 -1.81 0.41 33.95
C LEU A 26 -0.64 -0.51 33.58
N CYS A 27 0.47 0.04 33.13
CA CYS A 27 1.63 -0.73 32.68
C CYS A 27 2.86 -0.39 33.57
N PRO A 28 3.02 -1.04 34.73
CA PRO A 28 4.01 -0.61 35.74
C PRO A 28 5.47 -0.85 35.36
N ASN A 29 5.74 -1.73 34.39
CA ASN A 29 7.10 -2.11 34.02
C ASN A 29 7.61 -1.39 32.77
N CYS A 30 7.02 -0.23 32.43
CA CYS A 30 7.39 0.52 31.25
C CYS A 30 8.39 1.62 31.59
N THR A 31 9.30 1.91 30.67
CA THR A 31 10.20 3.05 30.74
C THR A 31 9.79 4.08 29.72
N ILE A 32 9.94 5.37 30.06
CA ILE A 32 9.64 6.48 29.16
C ILE A 32 10.95 7.05 28.62
N GLU A 33 11.00 7.25 27.32
CA GLU A 33 12.16 7.75 26.60
C GLU A 33 11.73 8.86 25.65
N GLU A 34 12.52 9.94 25.62
CA GLU A 34 12.34 11.00 24.63
C GLU A 34 13.09 10.63 23.35
N THR A 35 12.46 10.84 22.19
CA THR A 35 13.06 10.53 20.89
C THR A 35 12.67 11.56 19.85
N ASP A 36 13.58 11.81 18.90
CA ASP A 36 13.32 12.63 17.72
C ASP A 36 12.67 11.83 16.59
N ILE A 37 12.57 10.51 16.74
CA ILE A 37 11.99 9.63 15.75
C ILE A 37 10.47 9.64 15.88
N ASN A 38 9.76 9.94 14.80
CA ASN A 38 8.30 9.89 14.75
C ASN A 38 7.82 8.47 14.47
N TYR A 39 7.78 7.65 15.50
CA TYR A 39 7.27 6.28 15.37
C TYR A 39 5.79 6.29 14.98
N GLN A 40 5.43 5.42 14.05
CA GLN A 40 4.05 5.24 13.60
C GLN A 40 3.55 3.87 14.01
N ASN A 41 2.29 3.81 14.41
CA ASN A 41 1.65 2.53 14.75
C ASN A 41 1.08 1.92 13.47
N VAL A 42 1.65 0.80 13.04
CA VAL A 42 1.18 0.03 11.88
C VAL A 42 0.78 -1.35 12.36
N CYS A 43 -0.52 -1.61 12.35
CA CYS A 43 -1.10 -2.89 12.78
C CYS A 43 -0.66 -3.30 14.20
N GLY A 44 -0.60 -2.33 15.12
CA GLY A 44 -0.22 -2.57 16.51
C GLY A 44 1.27 -2.52 16.79
N GLU A 45 2.10 -2.31 15.77
CA GLU A 45 3.55 -2.23 15.89
C GLU A 45 4.05 -0.79 15.64
N PHE A 46 4.89 -0.29 16.51
CA PHE A 46 5.49 1.03 16.34
C PHE A 46 6.76 0.92 15.50
N VAL A 47 6.77 1.59 14.36
CA VAL A 47 7.87 1.54 13.39
C VAL A 47 8.31 2.94 13.00
N THR A 48 9.55 3.06 12.48
CA THR A 48 10.04 4.33 11.95
C THR A 48 9.25 4.74 10.69
N PRO A 49 9.23 6.04 10.33
CA PRO A 49 8.52 6.48 9.11
C PRO A 49 8.99 5.76 7.85
N GLU A 50 10.27 5.44 7.73
CA GLU A 50 10.83 4.72 6.59
C GLU A 50 10.26 3.30 6.51
N VAL A 51 10.19 2.60 7.64
CA VAL A 51 9.63 1.25 7.72
C VAL A 51 8.13 1.29 7.45
N ALA A 52 7.42 2.30 7.97
CA ALA A 52 5.98 2.47 7.71
C ALA A 52 5.71 2.66 6.22
N THR A 53 6.51 3.46 5.52
CA THR A 53 6.42 3.65 4.07
C THR A 53 6.67 2.35 3.33
N GLN A 54 7.68 1.59 3.73
CA GLN A 54 7.99 0.30 3.10
C GLN A 54 6.86 -0.71 3.30
N LYS A 55 6.30 -0.80 4.50
CA LYS A 55 5.17 -1.69 4.79
C LYS A 55 3.94 -1.32 3.97
N GLU A 56 3.68 -0.03 3.78
CA GLU A 56 2.58 0.43 2.94
C GLU A 56 2.79 0.04 1.48
N LYS A 57 3.99 0.19 0.95
CA LYS A 57 4.32 -0.25 -0.42
C LYS A 57 4.11 -1.74 -0.59
N GLU A 58 4.56 -2.55 0.37
CA GLU A 58 4.36 -4.00 0.33
C GLU A 58 2.88 -4.37 0.37
N ARG A 59 2.11 -3.69 1.21
CA ARG A 59 0.66 -3.90 1.31
C ARG A 59 -0.04 -3.58 -0.01
N VAL A 60 0.28 -2.45 -0.61
CA VAL A 60 -0.30 -2.03 -1.90
C VAL A 60 0.10 -3.00 -3.01
N ALA A 61 1.34 -3.47 -3.02
CA ALA A 61 1.82 -4.43 -4.02
C ALA A 61 1.06 -5.75 -3.99
N MET A 62 0.48 -6.11 -2.84
CA MET A 62 -0.32 -7.34 -2.69
C MET A 62 -1.80 -7.17 -3.08
N LEU A 63 -2.26 -5.96 -3.34
CA LEU A 63 -3.62 -5.74 -3.83
C LEU A 63 -3.80 -6.39 -5.19
N ARG A 64 -4.98 -6.95 -5.43
CA ARG A 64 -5.24 -7.74 -6.63
C ARG A 64 -6.59 -7.42 -7.24
N MET A 65 -6.69 -7.66 -8.55
CA MET A 65 -7.94 -7.57 -9.31
C MET A 65 -8.00 -8.76 -10.27
N THR A 66 -9.22 -9.16 -10.66
CA THR A 66 -9.33 -10.09 -11.78
C THR A 66 -8.87 -9.39 -13.06
N PRO A 67 -8.35 -10.12 -14.07
CA PRO A 67 -7.96 -9.51 -15.34
C PRO A 67 -9.11 -8.75 -16.00
N ARG A 68 -10.33 -9.30 -15.92
CA ARG A 68 -11.52 -8.65 -16.45
C ARG A 68 -11.77 -7.30 -15.79
N ASP A 69 -11.76 -7.25 -14.46
CA ASP A 69 -12.01 -6.01 -13.72
C ASP A 69 -10.89 -4.99 -13.96
N PHE A 70 -9.65 -5.46 -14.07
CA PHE A 70 -8.52 -4.62 -14.39
C PHE A 70 -8.67 -3.96 -15.77
N LEU A 71 -9.04 -4.75 -16.79
CA LEU A 71 -9.23 -4.23 -18.14
C LEU A 71 -10.41 -3.27 -18.21
N LEU A 72 -11.51 -3.56 -17.51
CA LEU A 72 -12.65 -2.65 -17.42
C LEU A 72 -12.25 -1.33 -16.73
N ALA A 73 -11.46 -1.40 -15.69
CA ALA A 73 -10.96 -0.19 -15.02
C ALA A 73 -10.08 0.65 -15.94
N CYS A 74 -9.21 0.01 -16.73
CA CYS A 74 -8.39 0.71 -17.71
C CYS A 74 -9.24 1.47 -18.73
N THR A 75 -10.30 0.86 -19.23
CA THR A 75 -11.17 1.50 -20.23
C THR A 75 -12.09 2.54 -19.63
N GLN A 76 -12.66 2.29 -18.46
CA GLN A 76 -13.67 3.15 -17.84
C GLN A 76 -13.07 4.27 -16.98
N GLN A 77 -12.00 3.99 -16.24
CA GLN A 77 -11.42 4.95 -15.31
C GLN A 77 -10.20 5.68 -15.87
N LEU A 78 -9.39 5.01 -16.65
CA LEU A 78 -8.19 5.59 -17.26
C LEU A 78 -8.41 6.11 -18.67
N GLY A 79 -9.56 5.80 -19.28
CA GLY A 79 -9.88 6.26 -20.64
C GLY A 79 -9.02 5.61 -21.74
N ILE A 80 -8.43 4.45 -21.47
CA ILE A 80 -7.64 3.71 -22.46
C ILE A 80 -8.59 2.95 -23.37
N GLU A 81 -8.46 3.13 -24.68
CA GLU A 81 -9.31 2.42 -25.63
C GLU A 81 -8.96 0.92 -25.65
N TRP A 82 -9.97 0.09 -25.77
CA TRP A 82 -9.80 -1.37 -25.84
C TRP A 82 -8.91 -1.78 -27.03
N SER A 83 -9.06 -1.09 -28.16
CA SER A 83 -8.22 -1.34 -29.35
C SER A 83 -6.75 -1.10 -29.08
N ALA A 84 -6.40 -0.11 -28.25
CA ALA A 84 -5.03 0.16 -27.86
C ALA A 84 -4.47 -0.96 -26.96
N ILE A 85 -5.27 -1.47 -26.05
CA ILE A 85 -4.88 -2.58 -25.18
C ILE A 85 -4.66 -3.85 -26.02
N LYS A 86 -5.54 -4.13 -26.95
CA LYS A 86 -5.39 -5.26 -27.87
C LYS A 86 -4.13 -5.15 -28.72
N ALA A 87 -3.82 -3.97 -29.22
CA ALA A 87 -2.61 -3.72 -29.99
C ALA A 87 -1.35 -3.99 -29.16
N LEU A 88 -1.35 -3.58 -27.88
CA LEU A 88 -0.25 -3.89 -26.96
C LEU A 88 -0.12 -5.41 -26.76
N MET A 89 -1.21 -6.11 -26.58
CA MET A 89 -1.21 -7.57 -26.41
C MET A 89 -0.68 -8.29 -27.66
N ASP A 90 -1.01 -7.77 -28.85
CA ASP A 90 -0.54 -8.34 -30.11
C ASP A 90 0.96 -8.13 -30.32
N THR A 91 1.51 -7.02 -29.83
CA THR A 91 2.93 -6.70 -29.96
C THR A 91 3.79 -7.24 -28.83
N ASN A 92 3.17 -7.56 -27.67
CA ASN A 92 3.87 -8.08 -26.50
C ASN A 92 3.21 -9.39 -26.03
N PRO A 93 3.72 -10.55 -26.48
CA PRO A 93 3.13 -11.85 -26.11
C PRO A 93 3.10 -12.11 -24.60
N GLN A 94 4.07 -11.58 -23.87
CA GLN A 94 4.13 -11.76 -22.41
C GLN A 94 2.94 -11.08 -21.72
N VAL A 95 2.61 -9.86 -22.13
CA VAL A 95 1.44 -9.14 -21.65
C VAL A 95 0.16 -9.92 -21.95
N ALA A 96 0.02 -10.42 -23.18
CA ALA A 96 -1.15 -11.17 -23.60
C ALA A 96 -1.32 -12.44 -22.76
N ILE A 97 -0.26 -13.20 -22.55
CA ILE A 97 -0.28 -14.43 -21.76
C ILE A 97 -0.68 -14.14 -20.30
N GLU A 98 -0.06 -13.14 -19.70
CA GLU A 98 -0.37 -12.76 -18.30
C GLU A 98 -1.83 -12.36 -18.14
N LEU A 99 -2.35 -11.52 -19.01
CA LEU A 99 -3.72 -11.05 -18.91
C LEU A 99 -4.77 -12.13 -19.25
N GLN A 100 -4.44 -13.09 -20.09
CA GLN A 100 -5.38 -14.15 -20.50
C GLN A 100 -5.40 -15.34 -19.53
N PHE A 101 -4.30 -15.65 -18.90
CA PHE A 101 -4.16 -16.89 -18.13
C PHE A 101 -3.97 -16.71 -16.63
N CYS A 102 -3.72 -15.49 -16.14
CA CYS A 102 -3.63 -15.28 -14.71
C CYS A 102 -5.03 -15.26 -14.07
N ASN A 103 -5.10 -15.70 -12.83
CA ASN A 103 -6.34 -15.61 -12.04
C ASN A 103 -6.54 -14.20 -11.49
N PHE A 104 -5.43 -13.52 -11.15
CA PHE A 104 -5.44 -12.17 -10.59
C PHE A 104 -4.27 -11.38 -11.11
N VAL A 105 -4.47 -10.07 -11.28
CA VAL A 105 -3.42 -9.10 -11.55
C VAL A 105 -3.07 -8.44 -10.22
N TYR A 106 -1.82 -8.53 -9.81
CA TYR A 106 -1.33 -7.88 -8.59
C TYR A 106 -0.75 -6.52 -8.91
N ARG A 107 -0.97 -5.55 -8.00
CA ARG A 107 -0.45 -4.19 -8.19
C ARG A 107 1.07 -4.16 -8.38
N GLY A 108 1.79 -5.06 -7.71
CA GLY A 108 3.25 -5.18 -7.82
C GLY A 108 3.75 -5.94 -9.04
N ASN A 109 2.88 -6.39 -9.93
CA ASN A 109 3.30 -7.13 -11.13
C ASN A 109 4.09 -6.21 -12.08
N PRO A 110 5.31 -6.60 -12.52
CA PRO A 110 6.11 -5.81 -13.46
C PRO A 110 5.41 -5.46 -14.76
N LEU A 111 4.45 -6.27 -15.17
CA LEU A 111 3.59 -6.02 -16.35
C LEU A 111 2.93 -4.65 -16.30
N LEU A 112 2.55 -4.17 -15.13
CA LEU A 112 1.87 -2.90 -14.96
C LEU A 112 2.79 -1.72 -15.29
N ASP A 113 4.09 -1.86 -15.09
CA ASP A 113 5.06 -0.83 -15.45
C ASP A 113 5.12 -0.63 -16.97
N GLU A 114 5.03 -1.71 -17.74
CA GLU A 114 4.96 -1.64 -19.19
C GLU A 114 3.67 -0.97 -19.67
N LEU A 115 2.55 -1.31 -19.05
CA LEU A 115 1.27 -0.66 -19.36
C LEU A 115 1.32 0.84 -19.05
N CYS A 116 1.90 1.22 -17.93
CA CYS A 116 2.06 2.62 -17.56
C CYS A 116 2.90 3.38 -18.59
N GLY A 117 4.00 2.79 -19.02
CA GLY A 117 4.88 3.39 -20.03
C GLY A 117 4.21 3.60 -21.38
N ASN A 118 3.37 2.65 -21.80
CA ASN A 118 2.68 2.72 -23.09
C ASN A 118 1.48 3.67 -23.10
N PHE A 119 0.79 3.84 -21.97
CA PHE A 119 -0.45 4.62 -21.91
C PHE A 119 -0.37 5.86 -21.02
N ASN A 120 0.83 6.24 -20.59
CA ASN A 120 1.05 7.42 -19.73
C ASN A 120 0.22 7.37 -18.43
N VAL A 121 0.06 6.19 -17.87
CA VAL A 121 -0.62 6.00 -16.58
C VAL A 121 0.38 6.17 -15.45
N THR A 122 0.00 6.92 -14.44
CA THR A 122 0.87 7.13 -13.26
C THR A 122 0.71 6.00 -12.26
N SER A 123 1.73 5.81 -11.43
CA SER A 123 1.69 4.86 -10.33
C SER A 123 0.53 5.16 -9.36
N SER A 124 0.26 6.44 -9.11
CA SER A 124 -0.86 6.87 -8.27
C SER A 124 -2.21 6.46 -8.82
N GLN A 125 -2.39 6.55 -10.14
CA GLN A 125 -3.63 6.13 -10.79
C GLN A 125 -3.87 4.62 -10.64
N LEU A 126 -2.82 3.81 -10.77
CA LEU A 126 -2.92 2.37 -10.55
C LEU A 126 -3.23 2.06 -9.08
N ASP A 127 -2.57 2.72 -8.15
CA ASP A 127 -2.83 2.53 -6.72
C ASP A 127 -4.30 2.81 -6.38
N GLU A 128 -4.85 3.89 -6.95
CA GLU A 128 -6.26 4.26 -6.78
C GLU A 128 -7.21 3.16 -7.27
N ILE A 129 -6.95 2.63 -8.46
CA ILE A 129 -7.76 1.57 -9.05
C ILE A 129 -7.75 0.31 -8.19
N PHE A 130 -6.56 -0.12 -7.75
CA PHE A 130 -6.42 -1.32 -6.94
C PHE A 130 -7.03 -1.15 -5.55
N LYS A 131 -6.86 0.00 -4.92
CA LYS A 131 -7.47 0.31 -3.63
C LYS A 131 -8.99 0.33 -3.72
N LYS A 132 -9.53 0.92 -4.76
CA LYS A 132 -10.98 0.97 -5.00
C LYS A 132 -11.55 -0.43 -5.21
N ALA A 133 -10.88 -1.27 -6.00
CA ALA A 133 -11.30 -2.64 -6.27
C ALA A 133 -11.30 -3.48 -4.99
N ASN A 134 -10.38 -3.22 -4.07
CA ASN A 134 -10.28 -3.91 -2.79
C ASN A 134 -11.03 -3.19 -1.66
N LYS A 135 -11.76 -2.13 -1.99
CA LYS A 135 -12.61 -1.35 -1.07
C LYS A 135 -11.86 -0.71 0.09
N GLU A 136 -10.58 -0.43 -0.08
CA GLU A 136 -9.77 0.15 0.99
C GLU A 136 -10.15 1.59 1.32
N LYS A 137 -10.65 2.35 0.33
CA LYS A 137 -11.09 3.73 0.53
C LYS A 137 -12.27 3.86 1.47
N GLU A 138 -13.06 2.82 1.61
CA GLU A 138 -14.26 2.82 2.44
C GLU A 138 -13.94 2.54 3.91
N VAL A 139 -12.74 2.07 4.18
CA VAL A 139 -12.26 1.77 5.51
C VAL A 139 -11.58 3.01 6.08
N LYS A 140 -12.32 3.77 6.82
CA LYS A 140 -11.81 4.96 7.49
C LYS A 140 -12.01 4.88 8.99
#